data_7b9b597e653a37044efb0a04dae26fab
#
_entry.id   7b9b597e653a37044efb0a04dae26fab
#
_cell.length_a   1.000
_cell.length_b   1.000
_cell.length_c   1.000
_cell.angle_alpha   90.00
_cell.angle_beta   90.00
_cell.angle_gamma   90.00
#
_symmetry.space_group_name_H-M   'P 1'
#
loop_
_entity.id
_entity.type
_entity.pdbx_description
1 polymer ?
#
loop_
_entity_poly.entity_id
_entity_poly.type
_entity_poly.pdbx_seq_one_letter_code
_entity_poly.pdbx_strand_id
1 'polypeptide(L)'
;GVNYPGAVIPRSVQGIIYAIHKHAGVPHELIEWHGHNDFYKAVSNSTTAWLYGCSGINTSLFGIGERTGNTPLEAMVFEYAQLKGHLNGMDTRVITELAEYYEKEIGYQIPPRTPFVGKNFNVTRAGIHADGLLKNEEIYNIFDTEKFLDRPVVCAVSNTSGLAGIAHWINSMYKLKGDDMVDKSSDLVHKVKEWVDAQYADGRVTVITDTELFEVIDKIKSEAEFDAMI
;
A
#
# COMPACT_ATOMS: atom_id res chain seq x y z
N GLY A 1 -13.24 -21.18 -19.86
CA GLY A 1 -13.14 -19.89 -19.20
C GLY A 1 -13.76 -18.77 -20.03
N VAL A 2 -14.48 -17.89 -19.38
CA VAL A 2 -15.02 -16.70 -20.05
C VAL A 2 -13.91 -15.67 -20.15
N ASN A 3 -13.30 -15.58 -21.31
CA ASN A 3 -12.24 -14.62 -21.59
C ASN A 3 -12.85 -13.39 -22.30
N TYR A 4 -13.36 -12.45 -21.52
CA TYR A 4 -13.75 -11.15 -22.04
C TYR A 4 -12.65 -10.13 -21.74
N PRO A 5 -12.14 -9.42 -22.76
CA PRO A 5 -11.14 -8.38 -22.53
C PRO A 5 -11.74 -7.28 -21.66
N GLY A 6 -11.39 -7.24 -20.40
CA GLY A 6 -11.57 -6.23 -19.34
C GLY A 6 -12.73 -5.21 -19.40
N ALA A 7 -13.59 -5.26 -20.42
CA ALA A 7 -14.67 -4.31 -20.66
C ALA A 7 -16.00 -4.68 -19.99
N VAL A 8 -16.13 -5.92 -19.52
CA VAL A 8 -17.35 -6.42 -18.86
C VAL A 8 -17.53 -5.71 -17.52
N ILE A 9 -18.75 -5.30 -17.23
CA ILE A 9 -19.11 -4.71 -15.93
C ILE A 9 -19.58 -5.80 -14.95
N PRO A 10 -19.50 -5.58 -13.62
CA PRO A 10 -19.88 -6.60 -12.62
C PRO A 10 -21.29 -7.19 -12.82
N ARG A 11 -22.27 -6.36 -13.18
CA ARG A 11 -23.63 -6.85 -13.47
C ARG A 11 -23.67 -7.87 -14.61
N SER A 12 -22.83 -7.72 -15.63
CA SER A 12 -22.73 -8.66 -16.73
C SER A 12 -22.07 -9.97 -16.31
N VAL A 13 -21.09 -9.92 -15.39
CA VAL A 13 -20.48 -11.12 -14.81
C VAL A 13 -21.53 -11.99 -14.13
N GLN A 14 -22.40 -11.38 -13.32
CA GLN A 14 -23.54 -12.07 -12.72
C GLN A 14 -24.36 -12.83 -13.77
N GLY A 15 -24.73 -12.16 -14.85
CA GLY A 15 -25.51 -12.75 -15.93
C GLY A 15 -24.79 -13.91 -16.64
N ILE A 16 -23.49 -13.77 -16.85
CA ILE A 16 -22.64 -14.80 -17.46
C ILE A 16 -22.59 -16.05 -16.57
N ILE A 17 -22.29 -15.90 -15.28
CA ILE A 17 -22.23 -17.04 -14.35
C ILE A 17 -23.59 -17.73 -14.26
N TYR A 18 -24.67 -16.94 -14.13
CA TYR A 18 -26.04 -17.49 -14.12
C TYR A 18 -26.33 -18.28 -15.40
N ALA A 19 -26.01 -17.75 -16.57
CA ALA A 19 -26.28 -18.42 -17.85
C ALA A 19 -25.47 -19.73 -17.99
N ILE A 20 -24.20 -19.74 -17.61
CA ILE A 20 -23.36 -20.94 -17.63
C ILE A 20 -23.94 -22.01 -16.70
N HIS A 21 -24.28 -21.65 -15.47
CA HIS A 21 -24.85 -22.60 -14.52
C HIS A 21 -26.24 -23.05 -14.94
N LYS A 22 -27.18 -22.12 -15.20
CA LYS A 22 -28.59 -22.40 -15.37
C LYS A 22 -28.94 -22.98 -16.77
N HIS A 23 -28.30 -22.45 -17.81
CA HIS A 23 -28.65 -22.80 -19.19
C HIS A 23 -27.67 -23.79 -19.82
N ALA A 24 -26.38 -23.73 -19.48
CA ALA A 24 -25.40 -24.70 -19.95
C ALA A 24 -25.24 -25.92 -19.01
N GLY A 25 -25.85 -25.89 -17.80
CA GLY A 25 -25.83 -26.99 -16.86
C GLY A 25 -24.48 -27.24 -16.17
N VAL A 26 -23.57 -26.27 -16.23
CA VAL A 26 -22.24 -26.42 -15.59
C VAL A 26 -22.39 -26.21 -14.07
N PRO A 27 -21.98 -27.19 -13.26
CA PRO A 27 -21.96 -27.03 -11.79
C PRO A 27 -21.07 -25.89 -11.35
N HIS A 28 -21.42 -25.18 -10.27
CA HIS A 28 -20.65 -24.07 -9.73
C HIS A 28 -19.20 -24.44 -9.39
N GLU A 29 -18.99 -25.66 -8.94
CA GLU A 29 -17.66 -26.21 -8.57
C GLU A 29 -16.69 -26.30 -9.76
N LEU A 30 -17.22 -26.29 -10.98
CA LEU A 30 -16.46 -26.36 -12.23
C LEU A 30 -16.34 -25.00 -12.95
N ILE A 31 -16.83 -23.93 -12.35
CA ILE A 31 -16.76 -22.60 -12.94
C ILE A 31 -15.61 -21.83 -12.30
N GLU A 32 -14.65 -21.45 -13.14
CA GLU A 32 -13.56 -20.54 -12.76
C GLU A 32 -13.67 -19.24 -13.57
N TRP A 33 -13.25 -18.14 -12.94
CA TRP A 33 -13.20 -16.84 -13.56
C TRP A 33 -11.77 -16.42 -13.86
N HIS A 34 -11.54 -15.98 -15.10
CA HIS A 34 -10.31 -15.33 -15.51
C HIS A 34 -10.63 -13.94 -16.08
N GLY A 35 -10.05 -12.89 -15.50
CA GLY A 35 -10.33 -11.51 -15.86
C GLY A 35 -9.08 -10.71 -16.15
N HIS A 36 -9.19 -9.76 -17.10
CA HIS A 36 -8.18 -8.76 -17.40
C HIS A 36 -8.58 -7.39 -16.89
N ASN A 37 -7.60 -6.48 -16.77
CA ASN A 37 -7.75 -5.19 -16.10
C ASN A 37 -7.86 -4.00 -17.08
N ASP A 38 -8.22 -4.23 -18.34
CA ASP A 38 -8.22 -3.20 -19.39
C ASP A 38 -9.03 -1.93 -19.03
N PHE A 39 -10.10 -2.09 -18.26
CA PHE A 39 -10.95 -1.00 -17.77
C PHE A 39 -10.98 -0.89 -16.24
N TYR A 40 -9.89 -1.27 -15.55
CA TYR A 40 -9.79 -1.26 -14.08
C TYR A 40 -10.89 -2.06 -13.35
N LYS A 41 -11.39 -3.14 -13.96
CA LYS A 41 -12.50 -3.94 -13.41
C LYS A 41 -12.11 -5.37 -13.02
N ALA A 42 -10.84 -5.74 -13.11
CA ALA A 42 -10.40 -7.10 -12.83
C ALA A 42 -10.86 -7.56 -11.44
N VAL A 43 -10.58 -6.81 -10.40
CA VAL A 43 -10.94 -7.14 -9.01
C VAL A 43 -12.45 -7.19 -8.83
N SER A 44 -13.17 -6.12 -9.20
CA SER A 44 -14.63 -6.05 -9.00
C SER A 44 -15.39 -7.13 -9.77
N ASN A 45 -14.93 -7.48 -10.97
CA ASN A 45 -15.51 -8.58 -11.74
C ASN A 45 -15.22 -9.94 -11.09
N SER A 46 -14.01 -10.14 -10.59
CA SER A 46 -13.60 -11.38 -9.91
C SER A 46 -14.34 -11.57 -8.58
N THR A 47 -14.50 -10.51 -7.79
CA THR A 47 -15.33 -10.54 -6.58
C THR A 47 -16.78 -10.88 -6.91
N THR A 48 -17.33 -10.29 -7.98
CA THR A 48 -18.68 -10.61 -8.45
C THR A 48 -18.78 -12.07 -8.87
N ALA A 49 -17.82 -12.59 -9.63
CA ALA A 49 -17.81 -13.99 -10.02
C ALA A 49 -17.83 -14.92 -8.80
N TRP A 50 -17.08 -14.62 -7.75
CA TRP A 50 -17.12 -15.36 -6.48
C TRP A 50 -18.49 -15.32 -5.83
N LEU A 51 -19.08 -14.13 -5.70
CA LEU A 51 -20.39 -13.94 -5.07
C LEU A 51 -21.51 -14.68 -5.81
N TYR A 52 -21.34 -14.89 -7.10
CA TYR A 52 -22.34 -15.59 -7.94
C TYR A 52 -21.97 -17.05 -8.27
N GLY A 53 -20.98 -17.61 -7.57
CA GLY A 53 -20.78 -19.06 -7.48
C GLY A 53 -19.61 -19.62 -8.29
N CYS A 54 -18.67 -18.79 -8.76
CA CYS A 54 -17.40 -19.35 -9.22
C CYS A 54 -16.65 -20.00 -8.06
N SER A 55 -16.15 -21.21 -8.26
CA SER A 55 -15.35 -21.93 -7.29
C SER A 55 -13.91 -21.40 -7.18
N GLY A 56 -13.38 -20.86 -8.29
CA GLY A 56 -12.04 -20.33 -8.38
C GLY A 56 -11.93 -19.02 -9.15
N ILE A 57 -10.95 -18.21 -8.75
CA ILE A 57 -10.55 -17.00 -9.46
C ILE A 57 -9.08 -17.15 -9.87
N ASN A 58 -8.80 -17.03 -11.14
CA ASN A 58 -7.43 -17.03 -11.63
C ASN A 58 -6.79 -15.66 -11.38
N THR A 59 -5.69 -15.66 -10.68
CA THR A 59 -4.96 -14.46 -10.26
C THR A 59 -3.49 -14.54 -10.64
N SER A 60 -2.81 -13.42 -10.59
CA SER A 60 -1.35 -13.34 -10.65
C SER A 60 -0.81 -12.38 -9.58
N LEU A 61 0.43 -12.56 -9.16
CA LEU A 61 1.09 -11.63 -8.26
C LEU A 61 1.12 -10.24 -8.89
N PHE A 62 0.68 -9.22 -8.15
CA PHE A 62 0.63 -7.81 -8.56
C PHE A 62 -0.16 -7.56 -9.84
N GLY A 63 -1.02 -8.50 -10.23
CA GLY A 63 -1.77 -8.41 -11.47
C GLY A 63 -0.92 -8.55 -12.73
N ILE A 64 0.30 -9.06 -12.64
CA ILE A 64 1.19 -9.22 -13.81
C ILE A 64 0.50 -10.10 -14.85
N GLY A 65 0.47 -9.65 -16.10
CA GLY A 65 -0.15 -10.36 -17.19
C GLY A 65 -0.13 -9.57 -18.50
N GLU A 66 -0.77 -10.13 -19.51
CA GLU A 66 -0.85 -9.50 -20.82
C GLU A 66 -1.62 -8.18 -20.79
N ARG A 67 -1.29 -7.26 -21.68
CA ARG A 67 -1.88 -5.92 -21.83
C ARG A 67 -1.79 -5.10 -20.54
N THR A 68 -2.90 -4.92 -19.85
CA THR A 68 -3.02 -4.18 -18.58
C THR A 68 -2.97 -5.09 -17.35
N GLY A 69 -2.72 -6.38 -17.55
CA GLY A 69 -2.61 -7.38 -16.50
C GLY A 69 -3.91 -8.10 -16.16
N ASN A 70 -3.82 -8.94 -15.16
CA ASN A 70 -4.87 -9.82 -14.64
C ASN A 70 -5.41 -9.32 -13.30
N THR A 71 -6.25 -10.12 -12.67
CA THR A 71 -6.69 -9.90 -11.29
C THR A 71 -5.52 -10.10 -10.33
N PRO A 72 -5.14 -9.10 -9.51
CA PRO A 72 -4.07 -9.24 -8.54
C PRO A 72 -4.43 -10.23 -7.42
N LEU A 73 -3.50 -11.12 -7.08
CA LEU A 73 -3.71 -12.11 -6.00
C LEU A 73 -3.93 -11.42 -4.66
N GLU A 74 -3.08 -10.43 -4.33
CA GLU A 74 -3.17 -9.68 -3.08
C GLU A 74 -4.52 -8.99 -2.91
N ALA A 75 -5.09 -8.45 -3.99
CA ALA A 75 -6.41 -7.85 -3.93
C ALA A 75 -7.49 -8.90 -3.56
N MET A 76 -7.43 -10.10 -4.15
CA MET A 76 -8.40 -11.14 -3.87
C MET A 76 -8.24 -11.75 -2.46
N VAL A 77 -7.05 -11.75 -1.90
CA VAL A 77 -6.80 -12.12 -0.49
C VAL A 77 -7.52 -11.14 0.45
N PHE A 78 -7.41 -9.84 0.21
CA PHE A 78 -8.12 -8.82 1.01
C PHE A 78 -9.63 -8.80 0.75
N GLU A 79 -10.08 -9.02 -0.49
CA GLU A 79 -11.50 -9.24 -0.80
C GLU A 79 -12.07 -10.44 -0.03
N TYR A 80 -11.33 -11.55 0.03
CA TYR A 80 -11.71 -12.71 0.85
C TYR A 80 -11.83 -12.34 2.33
N ALA A 81 -10.83 -11.68 2.89
CA ALA A 81 -10.84 -11.26 4.28
C ALA A 81 -12.02 -10.33 4.60
N GLN A 82 -12.33 -9.39 3.73
CA GLN A 82 -13.44 -8.46 3.87
C GLN A 82 -14.79 -9.18 3.81
N LEU A 83 -14.99 -10.10 2.87
CA LEU A 83 -16.22 -10.85 2.71
C LEU A 83 -16.46 -11.88 3.82
N LYS A 84 -15.41 -12.50 4.35
CA LYS A 84 -15.49 -13.55 5.35
C LYS A 84 -15.28 -13.07 6.79
N GLY A 85 -14.70 -11.88 6.97
CA GLY A 85 -14.36 -11.35 8.30
C GLY A 85 -13.10 -11.98 8.93
N HIS A 86 -12.35 -12.79 8.18
CA HIS A 86 -11.12 -13.42 8.64
C HIS A 86 -10.20 -13.81 7.47
N LEU A 87 -8.91 -13.97 7.75
CA LEU A 87 -7.90 -14.38 6.77
C LEU A 87 -7.75 -15.90 6.59
N ASN A 88 -8.48 -16.70 7.34
CA ASN A 88 -8.40 -18.16 7.30
C ASN A 88 -6.96 -18.72 7.45
N GLY A 89 -6.16 -18.10 8.32
CA GLY A 89 -4.77 -18.50 8.56
C GLY A 89 -3.74 -18.00 7.53
N MET A 90 -4.16 -17.23 6.52
CA MET A 90 -3.21 -16.59 5.59
C MET A 90 -2.40 -15.51 6.29
N ASP A 91 -1.08 -15.54 6.12
CA ASP A 91 -0.19 -14.46 6.56
C ASP A 91 -0.01 -13.45 5.42
N THR A 92 -0.66 -12.31 5.53
CA THR A 92 -0.65 -11.27 4.49
C THR A 92 0.63 -10.42 4.48
N ARG A 93 1.50 -10.53 5.51
CA ARG A 93 2.80 -9.84 5.55
C ARG A 93 3.74 -10.33 4.44
N VAL A 94 3.57 -11.61 4.04
CA VAL A 94 4.26 -12.19 2.87
C VAL A 94 4.07 -11.39 1.59
N ILE A 95 2.96 -10.65 1.45
CA ILE A 95 2.71 -9.79 0.28
C ILE A 95 3.79 -8.71 0.16
N THR A 96 4.20 -8.11 1.27
CA THR A 96 5.29 -7.13 1.31
C THR A 96 6.64 -7.76 0.96
N GLU A 97 6.94 -8.92 1.53
CA GLU A 97 8.18 -9.67 1.23
C GLU A 97 8.27 -10.05 -0.26
N LEU A 98 7.17 -10.50 -0.85
CA LEU A 98 7.08 -10.80 -2.28
C LEU A 98 7.28 -9.56 -3.14
N ALA A 99 6.69 -8.41 -2.77
CA ALA A 99 6.88 -7.17 -3.50
C ALA A 99 8.34 -6.73 -3.48
N GLU A 100 9.00 -6.77 -2.33
CA GLU A 100 10.42 -6.47 -2.20
C GLU A 100 11.29 -7.43 -3.02
N TYR A 101 11.00 -8.73 -2.99
CA TYR A 101 11.70 -9.72 -3.79
C TYR A 101 11.59 -9.44 -5.29
N TYR A 102 10.38 -9.12 -5.77
CA TYR A 102 10.16 -8.82 -7.18
C TYR A 102 10.90 -7.56 -7.63
N GLU A 103 10.96 -6.52 -6.79
CA GLU A 103 11.70 -5.31 -7.11
C GLU A 103 13.21 -5.54 -7.10
N LYS A 104 13.75 -6.22 -6.08
CA LYS A 104 15.20 -6.40 -5.88
C LYS A 104 15.80 -7.48 -6.77
N GLU A 105 15.16 -8.66 -6.83
CA GLU A 105 15.75 -9.85 -7.47
C GLU A 105 15.28 -10.03 -8.92
N ILE A 106 14.05 -9.62 -9.23
CA ILE A 106 13.48 -9.75 -10.57
C ILE A 106 13.60 -8.44 -11.36
N GLY A 107 13.74 -7.31 -10.68
CA GLY A 107 13.80 -5.97 -11.30
C GLY A 107 12.45 -5.46 -11.78
N TYR A 108 11.35 -6.04 -11.28
CA TYR A 108 10.01 -5.60 -11.63
C TYR A 108 9.68 -4.29 -10.92
N GLN A 109 9.32 -3.26 -11.67
CA GLN A 109 8.98 -1.95 -11.13
C GLN A 109 7.51 -1.90 -10.73
N ILE A 110 7.22 -1.98 -9.44
CA ILE A 110 5.85 -1.82 -8.92
C ILE A 110 5.48 -0.32 -8.93
N PRO A 111 4.39 0.09 -9.60
CA PRO A 111 3.97 1.49 -9.56
C PRO A 111 3.76 1.96 -8.10
N PRO A 112 4.27 3.15 -7.73
CA PRO A 112 4.34 3.56 -6.31
C PRO A 112 3.00 3.61 -5.56
N ARG A 113 1.88 3.71 -6.26
CA ARG A 113 0.53 3.77 -5.68
C ARG A 113 -0.30 2.52 -5.92
N THR A 114 0.32 1.42 -6.33
CA THR A 114 -0.39 0.15 -6.44
C THR A 114 -0.94 -0.25 -5.07
N PRO A 115 -2.23 -0.54 -4.94
CA PRO A 115 -2.82 -0.96 -3.66
C PRO A 115 -2.02 -2.10 -3.01
N PHE A 116 -1.88 -2.05 -1.69
CA PHE A 116 -1.19 -3.02 -0.84
C PHE A 116 0.33 -3.08 -0.99
N VAL A 117 0.89 -2.95 -2.19
CA VAL A 117 2.30 -3.25 -2.50
C VAL A 117 3.13 -2.05 -2.94
N GLY A 118 2.53 -1.00 -3.48
CA GLY A 118 3.25 0.20 -3.92
C GLY A 118 3.90 0.93 -2.74
N LYS A 119 5.10 1.47 -2.94
CA LYS A 119 5.84 2.17 -1.87
C LYS A 119 5.10 3.35 -1.23
N ASN A 120 4.13 3.93 -1.94
CA ASN A 120 3.34 5.09 -1.49
C ASN A 120 1.85 4.77 -1.28
N PHE A 121 1.44 3.50 -1.21
CA PHE A 121 0.02 3.16 -1.15
C PHE A 121 -0.65 3.64 0.15
N ASN A 122 0.10 3.70 1.26
CA ASN A 122 -0.36 4.13 2.58
C ASN A 122 0.30 5.44 3.05
N VAL A 123 0.86 6.23 2.13
CA VAL A 123 1.49 7.53 2.44
C VAL A 123 0.45 8.64 2.43
N THR A 124 0.30 9.34 3.55
CA THR A 124 -0.47 10.59 3.63
C THR A 124 0.43 11.82 3.59
N ARG A 125 -0.11 12.94 3.08
CA ARG A 125 0.63 14.21 2.93
C ARG A 125 0.01 15.38 3.67
N ALA A 126 -1.20 15.23 4.18
CA ALA A 126 -1.90 16.32 4.84
C ALA A 126 -1.62 16.31 6.34
N GLY A 127 -1.11 17.42 6.89
CA GLY A 127 -0.79 17.55 8.32
C GLY A 127 -1.98 17.28 9.25
N ILE A 128 -3.20 17.63 8.85
CA ILE A 128 -4.43 17.33 9.60
C ILE A 128 -4.67 15.82 9.68
N HIS A 129 -4.37 15.08 8.62
CA HIS A 129 -4.53 13.63 8.60
C HIS A 129 -3.44 12.93 9.40
N ALA A 130 -2.22 13.50 9.45
CA ALA A 130 -1.11 12.97 10.23
C ALA A 130 -1.44 12.90 11.73
N ASP A 131 -2.03 13.95 12.32
CA ASP A 131 -2.42 13.95 13.73
C ASP A 131 -3.52 12.91 14.06
N GLY A 132 -4.44 12.69 13.12
CA GLY A 132 -5.46 11.63 13.23
C GLY A 132 -4.85 10.23 13.17
N LEU A 133 -3.98 9.98 12.21
CA LEU A 133 -3.27 8.71 12.03
C LEU A 133 -2.38 8.33 13.22
N LEU A 134 -1.73 9.33 13.85
CA LEU A 134 -0.92 9.12 15.06
C LEU A 134 -1.75 8.65 16.27
N LYS A 135 -3.04 8.97 16.28
CA LYS A 135 -3.96 8.57 17.36
C LYS A 135 -4.61 7.22 17.08
N ASN A 136 -5.01 6.99 15.86
CA ASN A 136 -5.59 5.73 15.39
C ASN A 136 -5.51 5.67 13.86
N GLU A 137 -4.76 4.71 13.33
CA GLU A 137 -4.59 4.51 11.89
C GLU A 137 -5.94 4.29 11.16
N GLU A 138 -6.87 3.58 11.77
CA GLU A 138 -8.18 3.26 11.19
C GLU A 138 -9.12 4.47 11.01
N ILE A 139 -8.77 5.65 11.56
CA ILE A 139 -9.51 6.91 11.29
C ILE A 139 -9.37 7.31 9.81
N TYR A 140 -8.27 6.95 9.17
CA TYR A 140 -7.97 7.34 7.80
C TYR A 140 -7.76 6.16 6.87
N ASN A 141 -7.08 5.12 7.32
CA ASN A 141 -6.91 3.88 6.58
C ASN A 141 -8.05 2.91 6.86
N ILE A 142 -8.42 2.12 5.86
CA ILE A 142 -9.52 1.15 5.96
C ILE A 142 -9.15 -0.01 6.89
N PHE A 143 -7.85 -0.27 7.09
CA PHE A 143 -7.31 -1.30 7.96
C PHE A 143 -5.92 -0.92 8.45
N ASP A 144 -5.46 -1.59 9.51
CA ASP A 144 -4.13 -1.45 10.10
C ASP A 144 -3.07 -2.06 9.15
N THR A 145 -2.35 -1.18 8.44
CA THR A 145 -1.37 -1.59 7.43
C THR A 145 -0.08 -2.15 8.04
N GLU A 146 0.27 -1.76 9.26
CA GLU A 146 1.39 -2.36 9.98
C GLU A 146 1.09 -3.81 10.35
N LYS A 147 -0.07 -4.04 10.96
CA LYS A 147 -0.50 -5.38 11.39
C LYS A 147 -0.61 -6.38 10.24
N PHE A 148 -1.24 -5.97 9.13
CA PHE A 148 -1.58 -6.89 8.04
C PHE A 148 -0.53 -6.98 6.94
N LEU A 149 0.34 -5.98 6.80
CA LEU A 149 1.33 -5.92 5.73
C LEU A 149 2.76 -5.67 6.21
N ASP A 150 2.98 -5.52 7.53
CA ASP A 150 4.25 -5.05 8.10
C ASP A 150 4.72 -3.71 7.48
N ARG A 151 3.73 -2.83 7.21
CA ARG A 151 3.96 -1.54 6.55
C ARG A 151 3.29 -0.42 7.34
N PRO A 152 4.02 0.17 8.32
CA PRO A 152 3.50 1.28 9.08
C PRO A 152 3.14 2.45 8.16
N VAL A 153 2.12 3.22 8.56
CA VAL A 153 1.71 4.43 7.83
C VAL A 153 2.85 5.43 7.81
N VAL A 154 3.10 6.02 6.66
CA VAL A 154 4.10 7.07 6.48
C VAL A 154 3.41 8.41 6.23
N CYS A 155 3.78 9.41 7.04
CA CYS A 155 3.39 10.80 6.82
C CYS A 155 4.49 11.51 6.04
N ALA A 156 4.24 11.88 4.78
CA ALA A 156 5.22 12.63 4.01
C ALA A 156 5.46 14.02 4.62
N VAL A 157 6.72 14.44 4.64
CA VAL A 157 7.14 15.72 5.22
C VAL A 157 6.98 16.85 4.20
N SER A 158 6.38 17.95 4.63
CA SER A 158 6.18 19.17 3.82
C SER A 158 6.23 20.43 4.72
N ASN A 159 5.99 21.59 4.15
CA ASN A 159 5.90 22.87 4.88
C ASN A 159 4.82 22.87 5.98
N THR A 160 3.80 22.03 5.86
CA THR A 160 2.72 21.91 6.87
C THR A 160 3.00 20.88 7.96
N SER A 161 4.13 20.17 7.87
CA SER A 161 4.50 19.16 8.86
C SER A 161 5.04 19.81 10.13
N GLY A 162 4.40 19.51 11.27
CA GLY A 162 4.90 19.88 12.58
C GLY A 162 5.96 18.89 13.11
N LEU A 163 6.58 19.20 14.27
CA LEU A 163 7.59 18.36 14.91
C LEU A 163 7.11 16.91 15.13
N ALA A 164 5.84 16.71 15.51
CA ALA A 164 5.27 15.38 15.69
C ALA A 164 5.23 14.56 14.40
N GLY A 165 4.91 15.19 13.26
CA GLY A 165 4.91 14.53 11.95
C GLY A 165 6.31 14.12 11.49
N ILE A 166 7.32 14.96 11.76
CA ILE A 166 8.72 14.64 11.47
C ILE A 166 9.22 13.50 12.37
N ALA A 167 8.95 13.56 13.67
CA ALA A 167 9.28 12.47 14.60
C ALA A 167 8.66 11.15 14.16
N HIS A 168 7.39 11.17 13.77
CA HIS A 168 6.70 9.99 13.26
C HIS A 168 7.36 9.45 11.97
N TRP A 169 7.71 10.32 11.01
CA TRP A 169 8.41 9.91 9.81
C TRP A 169 9.74 9.22 10.15
N ILE A 170 10.54 9.81 11.05
CA ILE A 170 11.82 9.23 11.48
C ILE A 170 11.59 7.85 12.10
N ASN A 171 10.67 7.73 13.06
CA ASN A 171 10.38 6.45 13.73
C ASN A 171 9.93 5.37 12.74
N SER A 172 9.05 5.72 11.81
CA SER A 172 8.53 4.79 10.80
C SER A 172 9.61 4.33 9.82
N MET A 173 10.41 5.25 9.28
CA MET A 173 11.40 4.95 8.25
C MET A 173 12.62 4.21 8.80
N TYR A 174 13.03 4.52 10.04
CA TYR A 174 14.12 3.82 10.73
C TYR A 174 13.63 2.62 11.55
N LYS A 175 12.31 2.32 11.52
CA LYS A 175 11.66 1.21 12.27
C LYS A 175 11.98 1.25 13.77
N LEU A 176 12.06 2.46 14.35
CA LEU A 176 12.36 2.66 15.77
C LEU A 176 11.16 2.26 16.63
N LYS A 177 11.40 1.56 17.75
CA LYS A 177 10.35 1.08 18.65
C LYS A 177 10.77 1.28 20.12
N GLY A 178 9.77 1.44 20.99
CA GLY A 178 10.00 1.57 22.43
C GLY A 178 10.87 2.78 22.78
N ASP A 179 11.92 2.56 23.57
CA ASP A 179 12.79 3.61 24.09
C ASP A 179 13.69 4.26 23.02
N ASP A 180 13.84 3.62 21.85
CA ASP A 180 14.64 4.15 20.75
C ASP A 180 13.86 5.18 19.92
N MET A 181 12.55 5.33 20.15
CA MET A 181 11.72 6.28 19.40
C MET A 181 12.10 7.72 19.72
N VAL A 182 12.23 8.54 18.68
CA VAL A 182 12.35 9.99 18.83
C VAL A 182 10.97 10.63 18.99
N ASP A 183 10.90 11.67 19.80
CA ASP A 183 9.69 12.47 19.98
C ASP A 183 9.88 13.92 19.51
N LYS A 184 8.85 14.74 19.65
CA LYS A 184 8.86 16.16 19.24
C LYS A 184 9.86 17.04 20.02
N SER A 185 10.45 16.55 21.12
CA SER A 185 11.47 17.27 21.92
C SER A 185 12.89 16.93 21.49
N SER A 186 13.07 15.92 20.65
CA SER A 186 14.38 15.49 20.16
C SER A 186 15.08 16.59 19.34
N ASP A 187 16.36 16.84 19.65
CA ASP A 187 17.20 17.79 18.91
C ASP A 187 17.28 17.47 17.41
N LEU A 188 17.38 16.19 17.08
CA LEU A 188 17.34 15.74 15.68
C LEU A 188 16.06 16.20 14.96
N VAL A 189 14.90 16.06 15.61
CA VAL A 189 13.61 16.45 15.04
C VAL A 189 13.55 17.96 14.80
N HIS A 190 14.07 18.75 15.73
CA HIS A 190 14.17 20.20 15.59
C HIS A 190 15.07 20.61 14.43
N LYS A 191 16.27 20.05 14.32
CA LYS A 191 17.21 20.33 13.22
C LYS A 191 16.63 19.95 11.85
N VAL A 192 15.96 18.80 11.75
CA VAL A 192 15.26 18.42 10.52
C VAL A 192 14.15 19.41 10.19
N LYS A 193 13.38 19.87 11.18
CA LYS A 193 12.32 20.88 10.98
C LYS A 193 12.89 22.19 10.47
N GLU A 194 13.95 22.69 11.04
CA GLU A 194 14.63 23.91 10.61
C GLU A 194 15.09 23.79 9.14
N TRP A 195 15.69 22.66 8.78
CA TRP A 195 16.10 22.41 7.40
C TRP A 195 14.88 22.36 6.45
N VAL A 196 13.79 21.68 6.84
CA VAL A 196 12.55 21.65 6.06
C VAL A 196 12.02 23.06 5.85
N ASP A 197 11.92 23.88 6.87
CA ASP A 197 11.42 25.25 6.79
C ASP A 197 12.28 26.12 5.86
N ALA A 198 13.59 25.96 5.92
CA ALA A 198 14.52 26.66 5.02
C ALA A 198 14.29 26.29 3.56
N GLN A 199 14.04 25.00 3.23
CA GLN A 199 13.72 24.58 1.86
C GLN A 199 12.51 25.33 1.29
N TYR A 200 11.46 25.50 2.10
CA TYR A 200 10.24 26.19 1.66
C TYR A 200 10.38 27.72 1.69
N ALA A 201 11.20 28.26 2.56
CA ALA A 201 11.54 29.68 2.55
C ALA A 201 12.30 30.06 1.27
N ASP A 202 13.12 29.17 0.71
CA ASP A 202 13.81 29.30 -0.58
C ASP A 202 12.91 29.08 -1.81
N GLY A 203 11.58 28.95 -1.62
CA GLY A 203 10.59 28.87 -2.71
C GLY A 203 10.26 27.46 -3.19
N ARG A 204 10.64 26.43 -2.46
CA ARG A 204 10.21 25.06 -2.79
C ARG A 204 8.70 24.91 -2.74
N VAL A 205 8.12 24.23 -3.75
CA VAL A 205 6.67 23.95 -3.86
C VAL A 205 6.35 22.46 -3.81
N THR A 206 7.37 21.59 -3.87
CA THR A 206 7.22 20.13 -3.84
C THR A 206 7.39 19.59 -2.43
N VAL A 207 6.83 18.42 -2.14
CA VAL A 207 7.11 17.70 -0.88
C VAL A 207 8.59 17.32 -0.80
N ILE A 208 9.11 17.20 0.42
CA ILE A 208 10.44 16.64 0.67
C ILE A 208 10.37 15.15 0.35
N THR A 209 11.33 14.63 -0.38
CA THR A 209 11.43 13.20 -0.69
C THR A 209 12.08 12.43 0.46
N ASP A 210 11.81 11.15 0.56
CA ASP A 210 12.44 10.31 1.58
C ASP A 210 13.98 10.30 1.45
N THR A 211 14.49 10.31 0.21
CA THR A 211 15.94 10.38 -0.04
C THR A 211 16.55 11.64 0.55
N GLU A 212 15.95 12.81 0.31
CA GLU A 212 16.41 14.08 0.88
C GLU A 212 16.38 14.08 2.42
N LEU A 213 15.35 13.46 3.00
CA LEU A 213 15.26 13.35 4.47
C LEU A 213 16.33 12.42 5.02
N PHE A 214 16.62 11.29 4.38
CA PHE A 214 17.73 10.42 4.80
C PHE A 214 19.07 11.17 4.71
N GLU A 215 19.35 11.85 3.60
CA GLU A 215 20.59 12.61 3.42
C GLU A 215 20.79 13.69 4.48
N VAL A 216 19.75 14.47 4.80
CA VAL A 216 19.87 15.52 5.83
C VAL A 216 20.02 14.93 7.24
N ILE A 217 19.33 13.84 7.55
CA ILE A 217 19.45 13.17 8.85
C ILE A 217 20.85 12.59 9.03
N ASP A 218 21.39 11.93 8.02
CA ASP A 218 22.75 11.37 8.06
C ASP A 218 23.79 12.49 8.23
N LYS A 219 23.60 13.62 7.55
CA LYS A 219 24.45 14.81 7.74
C LYS A 219 24.38 15.35 9.18
N ILE A 220 23.17 15.53 9.73
CA ILE A 220 22.97 16.03 11.10
C ILE A 220 23.61 15.07 12.12
N LYS A 221 23.47 13.75 11.94
CA LYS A 221 24.10 12.76 12.82
C LYS A 221 25.62 12.81 12.76
N SER A 222 26.19 12.88 11.56
CA SER A 222 27.63 12.97 11.35
C SER A 222 28.23 14.26 11.98
N GLU A 223 27.54 15.40 11.87
CA GLU A 223 27.93 16.65 12.50
C GLU A 223 27.89 16.53 14.03
N ALA A 224 26.86 15.91 14.60
CA ALA A 224 26.76 15.72 16.05
C ALA A 224 27.82 14.76 16.61
N GLU A 225 28.18 13.70 15.87
CA GLU A 225 29.29 12.81 16.24
C GLU A 225 30.61 13.53 16.20
N PHE A 226 30.87 14.38 15.23
CA PHE A 226 32.07 15.19 15.13
C PHE A 226 32.18 16.18 16.29
N ASP A 227 31.07 16.90 16.61
CA ASP A 227 31.04 17.85 17.74
C ASP A 227 31.26 17.17 19.11
N ALA A 228 30.83 15.88 19.23
CA ALA A 228 31.05 15.09 20.45
C ALA A 228 32.49 14.56 20.60
N MET A 229 33.30 14.61 19.53
CA MET A 229 34.71 14.16 19.53
C MET A 229 35.70 15.29 19.82
N ILE A 230 35.24 16.54 19.79
CA ILE A 230 36.04 17.75 20.08
C ILE A 230 35.75 18.22 21.51
#